data_01e84bf1f5e837056efb4fbea9e90ce8
#
_entry.id   01e84bf1f5e837056efb4fbea9e90ce8
#
_cell.length_a   1.000
_cell.length_b   1.000
_cell.length_c   1.000
_cell.angle_alpha   90.00
_cell.angle_beta   90.00
_cell.angle_gamma   90.00
#
_symmetry.space_group_name_H-M   'P 1'
#
loop_
_entity.id
_entity.type
_entity.pdbx_description
1 polymer ?
#
loop_
_entity_poly.entity_id
_entity_poly.type
_entity_poly.pdbx_seq_one_letter_code
_entity_poly.pdbx_strand_id
1 'polypeptide(L)'
;MEGAAKEEDRQREVRQIFKILKEVWLNIGVEKVDTHEGVTVKVLLDSGAMGMFMDKRTAAKYGFRLQKLERPIMVRNVDGTNNSAGAITHQVEVNVYYRGHIERMRMDICDLGKTEVILGMLWLQVHNPEINWETGEVKMTRCPPLCGRRPGKVERVKRVATLEEEKMVR
;
A
#
# COMPACT_ATOMS: atom_id res chain seq x y z
N MET A 1 11.74 -35.36 27.74
CA MET A 1 11.61 -35.64 26.29
C MET A 1 10.22 -35.36 25.72
N GLU A 2 9.13 -35.58 26.43
CA GLU A 2 7.76 -35.21 25.97
C GLU A 2 7.50 -33.72 25.80
N GLY A 3 8.19 -32.85 26.53
CA GLY A 3 8.01 -31.39 26.42
C GLY A 3 8.55 -30.80 25.13
N ALA A 4 9.65 -31.30 24.61
CA ALA A 4 10.27 -30.79 23.38
C ALA A 4 9.43 -31.16 22.13
N ALA A 5 8.86 -32.34 22.08
CA ALA A 5 8.01 -32.81 20.99
C ALA A 5 6.69 -31.98 20.90
N LYS A 6 6.11 -31.65 22.06
CA LYS A 6 4.91 -30.77 22.12
C LYS A 6 5.19 -29.34 21.69
N GLU A 7 6.37 -28.83 21.99
CA GLU A 7 6.77 -27.46 21.56
C GLU A 7 7.07 -27.42 20.06
N GLU A 8 7.69 -28.45 19.48
CA GLU A 8 7.91 -28.53 18.04
C GLU A 8 6.60 -28.63 17.25
N ASP A 9 5.63 -29.43 17.74
CA ASP A 9 4.31 -29.55 17.13
C ASP A 9 3.55 -28.20 17.20
N ARG A 10 3.61 -27.53 18.33
CA ARG A 10 3.01 -26.20 18.51
C ARG A 10 3.63 -25.16 17.59
N GLN A 11 4.95 -25.19 17.41
CA GLN A 11 5.63 -24.31 16.47
C GLN A 11 5.31 -24.63 15.01
N ARG A 12 5.09 -25.90 14.67
CA ARG A 12 4.60 -26.29 13.33
C ARG A 12 3.18 -25.81 13.08
N GLU A 13 2.27 -25.95 14.04
CA GLU A 13 0.90 -25.44 13.95
C GLU A 13 0.90 -23.92 13.80
N VAL A 14 1.67 -23.19 14.60
CA VAL A 14 1.81 -21.72 14.50
C VAL A 14 2.35 -21.33 13.13
N ARG A 15 3.39 -21.98 12.63
CA ARG A 15 3.93 -21.73 11.28
C ARG A 15 2.92 -22.04 10.16
N GLN A 16 2.07 -23.04 10.36
CA GLN A 16 1.04 -23.42 9.41
C GLN A 16 -0.11 -22.41 9.40
N ILE A 17 -0.50 -21.90 10.58
CA ILE A 17 -1.46 -20.81 10.74
C ILE A 17 -0.94 -19.54 10.07
N PHE A 18 0.32 -19.15 10.28
CA PHE A 18 0.94 -18.00 9.61
C PHE A 18 1.06 -18.17 8.09
N LYS A 19 1.17 -19.40 7.58
CA LYS A 19 1.12 -19.67 6.14
C LYS A 19 -0.26 -19.50 5.53
N ILE A 20 -1.31 -19.62 6.33
CA ILE A 20 -2.71 -19.48 5.94
C ILE A 20 -3.15 -18.00 6.01
N LEU A 21 -2.57 -17.22 6.92
CA LEU A 21 -2.81 -15.78 7.03
C LEU A 21 -2.08 -15.06 5.89
N LYS A 22 -2.76 -14.90 4.78
CA LYS A 22 -2.25 -14.14 3.64
C LYS A 22 -2.56 -12.66 3.83
N GLU A 23 -1.52 -11.86 3.86
CA GLU A 23 -1.63 -10.42 3.67
C GLU A 23 -2.15 -10.13 2.26
N VAL A 24 -2.91 -9.06 2.12
CA VAL A 24 -3.42 -8.62 0.81
C VAL A 24 -2.45 -7.62 0.21
N TRP A 25 -1.77 -8.03 -0.84
CA TRP A 25 -0.82 -7.23 -1.59
C TRP A 25 -1.35 -6.89 -2.98
N LEU A 26 -1.16 -5.65 -3.40
CA LEU A 26 -1.49 -5.19 -4.75
C LEU A 26 -0.24 -4.66 -5.44
N ASN A 27 -0.19 -4.81 -6.76
CA ASN A 27 0.73 -4.06 -7.61
C ASN A 27 -0.02 -2.85 -8.16
N ILE A 28 0.40 -1.67 -7.76
CA ILE A 28 -0.29 -0.42 -8.07
C ILE A 28 0.65 0.49 -8.87
N GLY A 29 0.11 1.12 -9.90
CA GLY A 29 0.80 2.20 -10.59
C GLY A 29 0.76 3.48 -9.75
N VAL A 30 1.91 4.11 -9.60
CA VAL A 30 2.05 5.41 -8.94
C VAL A 30 2.74 6.37 -9.90
N GLU A 31 2.06 7.45 -10.22
CA GLU A 31 2.54 8.46 -11.17
C GLU A 31 2.90 9.75 -10.44
N LYS A 32 4.05 10.32 -10.79
CA LYS A 32 4.45 11.66 -10.35
C LYS A 32 3.52 12.70 -10.96
N VAL A 33 3.02 13.62 -10.13
CA VAL A 33 2.06 14.64 -10.60
C VAL A 33 2.70 15.71 -11.48
N ASP A 34 4.01 15.94 -11.35
CA ASP A 34 4.77 16.93 -12.11
C ASP A 34 5.28 16.41 -13.46
N THR A 35 5.94 15.26 -13.50
CA THR A 35 6.54 14.71 -14.72
C THR A 35 5.66 13.70 -15.44
N HIS A 36 4.62 13.19 -14.80
CA HIS A 36 3.76 12.10 -15.27
C HIS A 36 4.51 10.77 -15.49
N GLU A 37 5.69 10.63 -14.91
CA GLU A 37 6.39 9.35 -14.89
C GLU A 37 5.70 8.40 -13.90
N GLY A 38 5.38 7.20 -14.37
CA GLY A 38 4.74 6.17 -13.57
C GLY A 38 5.71 5.05 -13.21
N VAL A 39 5.54 4.51 -12.02
CA VAL A 39 6.23 3.33 -11.53
C VAL A 39 5.22 2.37 -10.92
N THR A 40 5.52 1.08 -10.95
CA THR A 40 4.72 0.09 -10.22
C THR A 40 5.36 -0.18 -8.88
N VAL A 41 4.55 -0.12 -7.84
CA VAL A 41 4.96 -0.39 -6.47
C VAL A 41 4.10 -1.50 -5.88
N LYS A 42 4.69 -2.24 -4.95
CA LYS A 42 3.97 -3.24 -4.18
C LYS A 42 3.32 -2.60 -2.97
N VAL A 43 2.02 -2.77 -2.84
CA VAL A 43 1.21 -2.12 -1.83
C VAL A 43 0.59 -3.13 -0.89
N LEU A 44 0.72 -2.90 0.40
CA LEU A 44 0.02 -3.64 1.44
C LEU A 44 -1.31 -2.95 1.76
N LEU A 45 -2.41 -3.69 1.71
CA LEU A 45 -3.67 -3.26 2.29
C LEU A 45 -3.66 -3.61 3.77
N ASP A 46 -3.70 -2.61 4.64
CA ASP A 46 -3.56 -2.78 6.07
C ASP A 46 -4.65 -2.00 6.84
N SER A 47 -5.67 -2.71 7.27
CA SER A 47 -6.76 -2.13 8.09
C SER A 47 -6.31 -1.67 9.48
N GLY A 48 -5.15 -2.12 9.94
CA GLY A 48 -4.53 -1.69 11.20
C GLY A 48 -3.80 -0.35 11.09
N ALA A 49 -3.44 0.08 9.88
CA ALA A 49 -2.90 1.41 9.61
C ALA A 49 -4.03 2.40 9.33
N MET A 50 -3.94 3.64 9.84
CA MET A 50 -5.00 4.63 9.66
C MET A 50 -4.98 5.26 8.27
N GLY A 51 -3.83 5.74 7.81
CA GLY A 51 -3.69 6.55 6.60
C GLY A 51 -3.05 5.81 5.42
N MET A 52 -2.52 6.59 4.49
CA MET A 52 -1.76 6.13 3.34
C MET A 52 -0.31 6.54 3.51
N PHE A 53 0.62 5.61 3.29
CA PHE A 53 2.03 5.79 3.58
C PHE A 53 2.90 5.30 2.43
N MET A 54 3.98 6.04 2.15
CA MET A 54 5.06 5.61 1.26
C MET A 54 6.36 5.54 2.05
N ASP A 55 7.14 4.49 1.83
CA ASP A 55 8.46 4.35 2.43
C ASP A 55 9.42 5.43 1.91
N LYS A 56 10.22 6.03 2.79
CA LYS A 56 11.17 7.07 2.44
C LYS A 56 12.21 6.63 1.40
N ARG A 57 12.61 5.36 1.42
CA ARG A 57 13.57 4.80 0.45
C ARG A 57 12.92 4.60 -0.92
N THR A 58 11.65 4.21 -0.97
CA THR A 58 10.86 4.13 -2.19
C THR A 58 10.72 5.49 -2.84
N ALA A 59 10.39 6.52 -2.06
CA ALA A 59 10.30 7.89 -2.55
C ALA A 59 11.63 8.39 -3.13
N ALA A 60 12.73 8.12 -2.45
CA ALA A 60 14.08 8.48 -2.92
C ALA A 60 14.50 7.70 -4.17
N LYS A 61 14.27 6.39 -4.20
CA LYS A 61 14.60 5.50 -5.32
C LYS A 61 13.98 5.95 -6.63
N TYR A 62 12.72 6.36 -6.61
CA TYR A 62 11.99 6.77 -7.80
C TYR A 62 11.98 8.30 -8.02
N GLY A 63 12.62 9.06 -7.14
CA GLY A 63 12.76 10.51 -7.28
C GLY A 63 11.43 11.26 -7.13
N PHE A 64 10.55 10.84 -6.22
CA PHE A 64 9.34 11.57 -5.91
C PHE A 64 9.65 12.89 -5.20
N ARG A 65 8.96 13.94 -5.61
CA ARG A 65 9.08 15.26 -4.99
C ARG A 65 8.28 15.33 -3.70
N LEU A 66 8.97 15.46 -2.57
CA LEU A 66 8.35 15.54 -1.26
C LEU A 66 7.97 16.98 -0.90
N GLN A 67 6.88 17.11 -0.15
CA GLN A 67 6.42 18.38 0.41
C GLN A 67 6.61 18.32 1.93
N LYS A 68 7.30 19.32 2.49
CA LYS A 68 7.44 19.46 3.93
C LYS A 68 6.11 19.92 4.54
N LEU A 69 5.68 19.25 5.60
CA LEU A 69 4.50 19.63 6.37
C LEU A 69 4.80 20.86 7.24
N GLU A 70 3.83 21.77 7.36
CA GLU A 70 3.94 22.90 8.29
C GLU A 70 4.03 22.43 9.74
N ARG A 71 3.30 21.36 10.08
CA ARG A 71 3.31 20.73 11.41
C ARG A 71 3.57 19.24 11.28
N PRO A 72 4.55 18.70 12.02
CA PRO A 72 4.79 17.25 12.06
C PRO A 72 3.56 16.48 12.57
N ILE A 73 3.32 15.31 11.99
CA ILE A 73 2.30 14.39 12.46
C ILE A 73 2.94 13.35 13.36
N MET A 74 2.48 13.27 14.61
CA MET A 74 2.97 12.28 15.57
C MET A 74 2.33 10.92 15.29
N VAL A 75 3.15 9.91 15.08
CA VAL A 75 2.70 8.52 14.92
C VAL A 75 2.70 7.84 16.29
N ARG A 76 1.56 7.28 16.66
CA ARG A 76 1.38 6.52 17.90
C ARG A 76 1.23 5.04 17.59
N ASN A 77 1.82 4.22 18.43
CA ASN A 77 1.61 2.78 18.44
C ASN A 77 0.21 2.44 19.00
N VAL A 78 -0.21 1.21 18.85
CA VAL A 78 -1.51 0.71 19.34
C VAL A 78 -1.65 0.89 20.86
N ASP A 79 -0.54 0.80 21.60
CA ASP A 79 -0.48 1.00 23.05
C ASP A 79 -0.50 2.49 23.50
N GLY A 80 -0.59 3.42 22.53
CA GLY A 80 -0.59 4.86 22.79
C GLY A 80 0.80 5.49 22.95
N THR A 81 1.88 4.71 22.87
CA THR A 81 3.25 5.24 22.90
C THR A 81 3.62 5.88 21.56
N ASN A 82 4.60 6.81 21.59
CA ASN A 82 5.13 7.38 20.37
C ASN A 82 5.92 6.32 19.58
N ASN A 83 5.75 6.31 18.25
CA ASN A 83 6.53 5.44 17.40
C ASN A 83 8.02 5.82 17.43
N SER A 84 8.90 4.84 17.55
CA SER A 84 10.35 5.02 17.56
C SER A 84 10.92 5.63 16.26
N ALA A 85 10.21 5.51 15.14
CA ALA A 85 10.58 6.13 13.87
C ALA A 85 10.38 7.66 13.84
N GLY A 86 9.77 8.24 14.88
CA GLY A 86 9.57 9.68 15.02
C GLY A 86 8.31 10.21 14.33
N ALA A 87 8.25 11.53 14.15
CA ALA A 87 7.14 12.20 13.53
C ALA A 87 7.23 12.16 11.99
N ILE A 88 6.08 12.20 11.33
CA ILE A 88 5.98 12.39 9.88
C ILE A 88 6.16 13.87 9.59
N THR A 89 7.16 14.21 8.78
CA THR A 89 7.52 15.59 8.42
C THR A 89 7.26 15.93 6.97
N HIS A 90 7.11 14.93 6.12
CA HIS A 90 6.92 15.09 4.68
C HIS A 90 5.77 14.26 4.14
N GLN A 91 5.16 14.75 3.07
CA GLN A 91 4.16 14.06 2.27
C GLN A 91 4.56 14.06 0.80
N VAL A 92 3.98 13.16 0.04
CA VAL A 92 4.06 13.13 -1.42
C VAL A 92 2.66 13.12 -2.02
N GLU A 93 2.44 13.90 -3.07
CA GLU A 93 1.21 13.87 -3.85
C GLU A 93 1.44 13.06 -5.12
N VAL A 94 0.59 12.09 -5.38
CA VAL A 94 0.71 11.14 -6.48
C VAL A 94 -0.65 10.84 -7.12
N ASN A 95 -0.61 10.41 -8.38
CA ASN A 95 -1.75 9.73 -8.98
C ASN A 95 -1.55 8.22 -8.82
N VAL A 96 -2.59 7.56 -8.33
CA VAL A 96 -2.57 6.12 -8.06
C VAL A 96 -3.59 5.44 -8.95
N TYR A 97 -3.22 4.30 -9.50
CA TYR A 97 -4.12 3.54 -10.35
C TYR A 97 -3.98 2.04 -10.19
N TYR A 98 -5.14 1.41 -10.23
CA TYR A 98 -5.30 -0.02 -10.12
C TYR A 98 -6.53 -0.48 -10.91
N ARG A 99 -6.33 -1.31 -11.93
CA ARG A 99 -7.42 -1.91 -12.73
C ARG A 99 -8.53 -0.93 -13.16
N GLY A 100 -8.15 0.20 -13.75
CA GLY A 100 -9.09 1.24 -14.20
C GLY A 100 -9.53 2.22 -13.11
N HIS A 101 -9.20 1.98 -11.85
CA HIS A 101 -9.34 2.95 -10.77
C HIS A 101 -8.20 3.96 -10.82
N ILE A 102 -8.52 5.24 -10.80
CA ILE A 102 -7.55 6.34 -10.75
C ILE A 102 -7.95 7.30 -9.67
N GLU A 103 -6.96 7.74 -8.92
CA GLU A 103 -7.17 8.71 -7.85
C GLU A 103 -5.91 9.52 -7.63
N ARG A 104 -6.08 10.78 -7.26
CA ARG A 104 -5.01 11.64 -6.76
C ARG A 104 -5.04 11.61 -5.24
N MET A 105 -3.91 11.29 -4.62
CA MET A 105 -3.83 11.21 -3.17
C MET A 105 -2.53 11.77 -2.62
N ARG A 106 -2.52 12.06 -1.34
CA ARG A 106 -1.33 12.36 -0.55
C ARG A 106 -0.99 11.17 0.32
N MET A 107 0.28 10.80 0.33
CA MET A 107 0.82 9.77 1.20
C MET A 107 1.80 10.38 2.17
N ASP A 108 1.73 9.96 3.41
CA ASP A 108 2.71 10.32 4.43
C ASP A 108 4.01 9.55 4.21
N ILE A 109 5.14 10.23 4.31
CA ILE A 109 6.45 9.62 4.15
C ILE A 109 6.98 9.17 5.51
N CYS A 110 7.27 7.89 5.63
CA CYS A 110 7.85 7.32 6.85
C CYS A 110 8.70 6.08 6.56
N ASP A 111 9.30 5.52 7.58
CA ASP A 111 10.05 4.26 7.45
C ASP A 111 9.09 3.07 7.56
N LEU A 112 8.87 2.37 6.47
CA LEU A 112 8.02 1.18 6.39
C LEU A 112 8.82 -0.14 6.35
N GLY A 113 10.12 -0.07 6.58
CA GLY A 113 10.96 -1.25 6.46
C GLY A 113 11.07 -1.74 5.02
N LYS A 114 10.59 -2.95 4.74
CA LYS A 114 10.61 -3.56 3.40
C LYS A 114 9.35 -3.27 2.58
N THR A 115 8.35 -2.63 3.16
CA THR A 115 7.08 -2.31 2.49
C THR A 115 7.21 -0.98 1.74
N GLU A 116 6.86 -0.96 0.47
CA GLU A 116 6.97 0.26 -0.35
C GLU A 116 5.85 1.25 -0.06
N VAL A 117 4.60 0.78 -0.01
CA VAL A 117 3.40 1.58 0.22
C VAL A 117 2.40 0.81 1.08
N ILE A 118 1.73 1.53 1.97
CA ILE A 118 0.58 1.02 2.74
C ILE A 118 -0.65 1.86 2.41
N LEU A 119 -1.74 1.19 2.06
CA LEU A 119 -3.08 1.78 2.01
C LEU A 119 -3.87 1.29 3.22
N GLY A 120 -4.13 2.22 4.13
CA GLY A 120 -4.76 1.92 5.41
C GLY A 120 -6.28 2.08 5.43
N MET A 121 -6.83 2.15 6.65
CA MET A 121 -8.26 2.14 6.88
C MET A 121 -9.01 3.29 6.20
N LEU A 122 -8.45 4.50 6.15
CA LEU A 122 -9.11 5.63 5.49
C LEU A 122 -9.33 5.36 3.99
N TRP A 123 -8.35 4.78 3.32
CA TRP A 123 -8.49 4.37 1.92
C TRP A 123 -9.52 3.26 1.75
N LEU A 124 -9.46 2.25 2.61
CA LEU A 124 -10.41 1.13 2.61
C LEU A 124 -11.86 1.58 2.84
N GLN A 125 -12.09 2.53 3.73
CA GLN A 125 -13.42 3.08 4.00
C GLN A 125 -13.97 3.87 2.82
N VAL A 126 -13.15 4.69 2.16
CA VAL A 126 -13.57 5.50 1.02
C VAL A 126 -13.90 4.65 -0.20
N HIS A 127 -13.07 3.67 -0.51
CA HIS A 127 -13.22 2.85 -1.71
C HIS A 127 -14.00 1.56 -1.49
N ASN A 128 -14.07 1.10 -0.26
CA ASN A 128 -14.81 -0.09 0.16
C ASN A 128 -14.69 -1.25 -0.85
N PRO A 129 -13.45 -1.69 -1.19
CA PRO A 129 -13.24 -2.71 -2.19
C PRO A 129 -13.82 -4.05 -1.78
N GLU A 130 -14.19 -4.87 -2.76
CA GLU A 130 -14.52 -6.27 -2.50
C GLU A 130 -13.23 -7.06 -2.41
N ILE A 131 -12.95 -7.62 -1.24
CA ILE A 131 -11.73 -8.39 -0.97
C ILE A 131 -12.09 -9.86 -0.73
N ASN A 132 -11.52 -10.74 -1.54
CA ASN A 132 -11.53 -12.16 -1.25
C ASN A 132 -10.32 -12.49 -0.38
N TRP A 133 -10.55 -12.66 0.91
CA TRP A 133 -9.48 -12.89 1.89
C TRP A 133 -8.77 -14.23 1.73
N GLU A 134 -9.41 -15.19 1.08
CA GLU A 134 -8.82 -16.49 0.80
C GLU A 134 -7.83 -16.42 -0.38
N THR A 135 -8.20 -15.76 -1.45
CA THR A 135 -7.39 -15.66 -2.68
C THR A 135 -6.52 -14.41 -2.74
N GLY A 136 -6.86 -13.36 -1.99
CA GLY A 136 -6.24 -12.04 -2.05
C GLY A 136 -6.74 -11.19 -3.23
N GLU A 137 -7.78 -11.63 -3.95
CA GLU A 137 -8.35 -10.85 -5.04
C GLU A 137 -9.07 -9.61 -4.52
N VAL A 138 -8.82 -8.47 -5.17
CA VAL A 138 -9.42 -7.17 -4.83
C VAL A 138 -10.12 -6.60 -6.05
N LYS A 139 -11.41 -6.26 -5.89
CA LYS A 139 -12.24 -5.63 -6.93
C LYS A 139 -12.68 -4.24 -6.50
N MET A 140 -12.47 -3.26 -7.36
CA MET A 140 -12.82 -1.85 -7.12
C MET A 140 -14.22 -1.54 -7.66
N THR A 141 -15.26 -2.12 -7.07
CA THR A 141 -16.66 -2.05 -7.54
C THR A 141 -17.49 -1.00 -6.82
N ARG A 142 -17.03 -0.47 -5.70
CA ARG A 142 -17.75 0.44 -4.82
C ARG A 142 -17.09 1.80 -4.63
N CYS A 143 -16.19 2.16 -5.52
CA CYS A 143 -15.50 3.45 -5.48
C CYS A 143 -16.45 4.64 -5.58
N PRO A 144 -16.06 5.81 -5.02
CA PRO A 144 -16.74 7.07 -5.30
C PRO A 144 -16.81 7.36 -6.81
N PRO A 145 -17.85 8.08 -7.30
CA PRO A 145 -18.05 8.32 -8.74
C PRO A 145 -16.92 9.04 -9.46
N LEU A 146 -16.05 9.74 -8.74
CA LEU A 146 -14.90 10.46 -9.31
C LEU A 146 -13.71 9.55 -9.63
N CYS A 147 -13.68 8.33 -9.11
CA CYS A 147 -12.61 7.39 -9.39
C CYS A 147 -12.68 6.87 -10.82
N GLY A 148 -11.57 6.93 -11.57
CA GLY A 148 -11.48 6.41 -12.92
C GLY A 148 -12.03 7.29 -14.04
N ARG A 149 -12.50 8.50 -13.75
CA ARG A 149 -13.19 9.37 -14.73
C ARG A 149 -12.32 10.44 -15.39
N ARG A 150 -11.02 10.28 -15.52
CA ARG A 150 -10.19 11.25 -16.26
C ARG A 150 -9.80 10.69 -17.63
N PRO A 151 -10.51 11.07 -18.76
CA PRO A 151 -10.32 10.43 -20.07
C PRO A 151 -8.91 10.63 -20.54
N GLY A 152 -8.05 11.10 -20.67
CA GLY A 152 -6.69 11.17 -21.23
C GLY A 152 -5.59 10.50 -20.38
N LYS A 153 -5.82 10.28 -19.08
CA LYS A 153 -4.84 9.65 -18.19
C LYS A 153 -5.05 8.14 -18.03
N VAL A 154 -6.26 7.66 -18.30
CA VAL A 154 -6.63 6.23 -18.18
C VAL A 154 -5.83 5.37 -19.16
N GLU A 155 -5.57 5.83 -20.38
CA GLU A 155 -4.82 5.06 -21.37
C GLU A 155 -3.34 4.89 -21.00
N ARG A 156 -2.69 5.93 -20.45
CA ARG A 156 -1.31 5.81 -19.97
C ARG A 156 -1.18 4.80 -18.85
N VAL A 157 -2.14 4.83 -17.94
CA VAL A 157 -2.24 3.93 -16.80
C VAL A 157 -2.37 2.49 -17.26
N LYS A 158 -3.31 2.22 -18.16
CA LYS A 158 -3.50 0.87 -18.71
C LYS A 158 -2.23 0.31 -19.36
N ARG A 159 -1.46 1.14 -20.04
CA ARG A 159 -0.19 0.72 -20.65
C ARG A 159 0.87 0.33 -19.63
N VAL A 160 1.01 1.10 -18.55
CA VAL A 160 1.99 0.79 -17.50
C VAL A 160 1.59 -0.48 -16.73
N ALA A 161 0.34 -0.60 -16.33
CA ALA A 161 -0.17 -1.80 -15.65
C ALA A 161 -0.05 -3.06 -16.52
N THR A 162 -0.38 -2.98 -17.82
CA THR A 162 -0.33 -4.11 -18.74
C THR A 162 1.10 -4.61 -18.99
N LEU A 163 2.06 -3.69 -19.11
CA LEU A 163 3.47 -4.04 -19.35
C LEU A 163 4.12 -4.76 -18.17
N GLU A 164 3.64 -4.51 -16.95
CA GLU A 164 4.20 -5.13 -15.76
C GLU A 164 3.42 -6.37 -15.32
N GLU A 165 2.13 -6.43 -15.54
CA GLU A 165 1.35 -7.66 -15.41
C GLU A 165 1.87 -8.75 -16.35
N GLU A 166 2.25 -8.42 -17.59
CA GLU A 166 2.88 -9.34 -18.54
C GLU A 166 4.27 -9.83 -18.09
N LYS A 167 5.03 -9.02 -17.35
CA LYS A 167 6.33 -9.42 -16.79
C LYS A 167 6.21 -10.32 -15.57
N MET A 168 5.10 -10.28 -14.85
CA MET A 168 4.88 -11.12 -13.66
C MET A 168 4.24 -12.47 -13.98
N VAL A 169 3.67 -12.66 -15.18
CA VAL A 169 3.10 -13.93 -15.64
C VAL A 169 4.14 -14.81 -16.36
N ARG A 170 5.34 -14.30 -16.56
CA ARG A 170 6.50 -15.03 -17.09
C ARG A 170 7.54 -15.23 -15.99
#